data_455d485181c6caf6a33c9138aa6cb2a7
#
_entry.id   455d485181c6caf6a33c9138aa6cb2a7
#
_cell.length_a   1.000
_cell.length_b   1.000
_cell.length_c   1.000
_cell.angle_alpha   90.00
_cell.angle_beta   90.00
_cell.angle_gamma   90.00
#
_symmetry.space_group_name_H-M   'P 1'
#
loop_
_entity.id
_entity.type
_entity.pdbx_description
1 polymer ?
#
loop_
_entity_poly.entity_id
_entity_poly.type
_entity_poly.pdbx_seq_one_letter_code
_entity_poly.pdbx_strand_id
1 'polypeptide(L)' 'MDPLVIVAKLQKNLQNNLQRIGDAMISGGIDNMEKYQYMLGQARAYQYALQEISNLLKDKEQENEQGNVIDIGKGNSKT' A
#
# COMPACT_ATOMS: atom_id res chain seq x y z
N MET A 1 2.43 21.37 3.71
CA MET A 1 3.18 20.12 3.85
C MET A 1 3.24 19.38 2.52
N ASP A 2 4.37 18.84 2.22
CA ASP A 2 4.56 18.08 1.00
C ASP A 2 3.60 16.89 0.94
N PRO A 3 2.83 16.73 -0.13
CA PRO A 3 1.93 15.59 -0.26
C PRO A 3 2.62 14.24 -0.10
N LEU A 4 3.88 14.14 -0.55
CA LEU A 4 4.62 12.87 -0.42
C LEU A 4 4.92 12.54 1.04
N VAL A 5 5.11 13.56 1.88
CA VAL A 5 5.31 13.35 3.31
C VAL A 5 4.03 12.81 3.93
N ILE A 6 2.89 13.36 3.52
CA ILE A 6 1.60 12.89 4.02
C ILE A 6 1.37 11.43 3.63
N VAL A 7 1.67 11.09 2.38
CA VAL A 7 1.51 9.73 1.89
C VAL A 7 2.42 8.76 2.66
N ALA A 8 3.66 9.18 2.91
CA ALA A 8 4.59 8.34 3.66
C ALA A 8 4.11 8.09 5.09
N LYS A 9 3.54 9.10 5.71
CA LYS A 9 2.99 8.95 7.06
C LYS A 9 1.78 8.03 7.06
N LEU A 10 0.92 8.18 6.07
CA LEU A 10 -0.24 7.30 5.94
C LEU A 10 0.21 5.86 5.77
N GLN A 11 1.19 5.64 4.90
CA GLN A 11 1.75 4.31 4.66
C GLN A 11 2.24 3.68 5.95
N LYS A 12 3.00 4.46 6.73
CA LYS A 12 3.54 3.97 7.99
C LYS A 12 2.43 3.64 8.99
N ASN A 13 1.41 4.49 9.06
CA ASN A 13 0.30 4.24 9.97
C ASN A 13 -0.45 2.98 9.60
N LEU A 14 -0.66 2.76 8.31
CA LEU A 14 -1.33 1.56 7.83
C LEU A 14 -0.50 0.31 8.13
N GLN A 15 0.81 0.40 7.94
CA GLN A 15 1.70 -0.71 8.26
C GLN A 15 1.67 -1.05 9.74
N ASN A 16 1.66 -0.02 10.59
CA ASN A 16 1.58 -0.22 12.03
C ASN A 16 0.27 -0.89 12.43
N ASN A 17 -0.82 -0.48 11.82
CA ASN A 17 -2.13 -1.07 12.09
C ASN A 17 -2.17 -2.53 11.64
N LEU A 18 -1.61 -2.81 10.47
CA LEU A 18 -1.55 -4.18 9.96
C LEU A 18 -0.73 -5.06 10.90
N GLN A 19 0.40 -4.55 11.36
CA GLN A 19 1.25 -5.31 12.27
C GLN A 19 0.53 -5.60 13.59
N ARG A 20 -0.21 -4.62 14.10
CA ARG A 20 -0.97 -4.79 15.33
C ARG A 20 -2.01 -5.89 15.19
N ILE A 21 -2.69 -5.93 14.06
CA ILE A 21 -3.67 -6.97 13.79
C ILE A 21 -2.99 -8.33 13.72
N GLY A 22 -1.87 -8.41 13.00
CA GLY A 22 -1.12 -9.66 12.90
C GLY A 22 -0.64 -10.16 14.25
N ASP A 23 -0.13 -9.24 15.07
CA ASP A 23 0.34 -9.60 16.42
C ASP A 23 -0.81 -10.12 17.27
N ALA A 24 -1.99 -9.50 17.16
CA ALA A 24 -3.15 -9.96 17.92
C ALA A 24 -3.58 -11.35 17.48
N MET A 25 -3.50 -11.63 16.18
CA MET A 25 -3.86 -12.94 15.66
C MET A 25 -2.90 -14.03 16.13
N ILE A 26 -1.62 -13.68 16.24
CA ILE A 26 -0.59 -14.64 16.63
C ILE A 26 -0.60 -14.86 18.14
N SER A 27 -0.88 -13.82 18.91
CA SER A 27 -0.76 -13.90 20.37
C SER A 27 -1.85 -14.72 21.05
N GLY A 28 -2.81 -15.23 20.28
CA GLY A 28 -3.83 -16.09 20.84
C GLY A 28 -4.99 -15.37 21.47
N GLY A 29 -5.11 -14.06 21.22
CA GLY A 29 -6.25 -13.32 21.74
C GLY A 29 -7.53 -13.62 21.00
N ILE A 30 -7.47 -14.45 19.97
CA ILE A 30 -8.62 -14.78 19.13
C ILE A 30 -9.09 -16.18 19.51
N ASP A 31 -10.32 -16.26 19.97
CA ASP A 31 -10.83 -17.52 20.51
C ASP A 31 -11.99 -18.11 19.69
N ASN A 32 -12.34 -17.50 18.55
CA ASN A 32 -13.39 -18.07 17.71
C ASN A 32 -13.19 -17.69 16.25
N MET A 33 -13.81 -18.47 15.38
CA MET A 33 -13.64 -18.32 13.94
C MET A 33 -14.19 -16.99 13.42
N GLU A 34 -15.29 -16.54 13.98
CA GLU A 34 -15.94 -15.31 13.56
C GLU A 34 -15.00 -14.13 13.76
N LYS A 35 -14.38 -14.05 14.91
CA LYS A 35 -13.43 -13.00 15.25
C LYS A 35 -12.20 -13.10 14.36
N TYR A 36 -11.72 -14.32 14.13
CA TYR A 36 -10.59 -14.56 13.25
C TYR A 36 -10.87 -14.04 11.85
N GLN A 37 -12.04 -14.37 11.30
CA GLN A 37 -12.43 -13.92 9.97
C GLN A 37 -12.51 -12.41 9.87
N TYR A 38 -13.04 -11.78 10.90
CA TYR A 38 -13.15 -10.33 10.96
C TYR A 38 -11.76 -9.69 10.90
N MET A 39 -10.84 -10.17 11.73
CA MET A 39 -9.50 -9.64 11.79
C MET A 39 -8.72 -9.91 10.51
N LEU A 40 -8.94 -11.08 9.91
CA LEU A 40 -8.32 -11.40 8.64
C LEU A 40 -8.80 -10.45 7.56
N GLY A 41 -10.09 -10.12 7.56
CA GLY A 41 -10.65 -9.15 6.62
C GLY A 41 -10.03 -7.78 6.79
N GLN A 42 -9.83 -7.34 8.03
CA GLN A 42 -9.16 -6.06 8.28
C GLN A 42 -7.73 -6.09 7.79
N ALA A 43 -7.01 -7.17 8.05
CA ALA A 43 -5.62 -7.28 7.60
C ALA A 43 -5.53 -7.20 6.09
N ARG A 44 -6.42 -7.88 5.39
CA ARG A 44 -6.45 -7.84 3.94
C ARG A 44 -6.76 -6.46 3.41
N ALA A 45 -7.67 -5.75 4.06
CA ALA A 45 -8.02 -4.39 3.64
C ALA A 45 -6.80 -3.47 3.76
N TYR A 46 -6.06 -3.58 4.86
CA TYR A 46 -4.84 -2.78 5.00
C TYR A 46 -3.80 -3.16 3.97
N GLN A 47 -3.67 -4.45 3.65
CA GLN A 47 -2.73 -4.89 2.63
C GLN A 47 -3.08 -4.34 1.26
N TYR A 48 -4.36 -4.34 0.91
CA TYR A 48 -4.81 -3.78 -0.35
C TYR A 48 -4.54 -2.28 -0.41
N ALA A 49 -4.82 -1.56 0.67
CA ALA A 49 -4.58 -0.13 0.71
C ALA A 49 -3.09 0.18 0.55
N LEU A 50 -2.24 -0.57 1.23
CA LEU A 50 -0.80 -0.39 1.12
C LEU A 50 -0.30 -0.69 -0.29
N GLN A 51 -0.85 -1.73 -0.91
CA GLN A 51 -0.50 -2.08 -2.28
C GLN A 51 -0.90 -0.96 -3.25
N GLU A 52 -2.08 -0.41 -3.03
CA GLU A 52 -2.58 0.68 -3.86
C GLU A 52 -1.67 1.91 -3.78
N ILE A 53 -1.27 2.26 -2.55
CA ILE A 53 -0.36 3.39 -2.35
C ILE A 53 0.96 3.13 -3.05
N SER A 54 1.49 1.93 -2.90
CA SER A 54 2.74 1.54 -3.52
C SER A 54 2.66 1.66 -5.04
N ASN A 55 1.55 1.21 -5.62
CA ASN A 55 1.33 1.28 -7.05
C ASN A 55 1.27 2.74 -7.53
N LEU A 56 0.58 3.58 -6.78
CA LEU A 56 0.47 4.99 -7.14
C LEU A 56 1.82 5.69 -7.09
N LEU A 57 2.63 5.35 -6.08
CA LEU A 57 3.98 5.93 -5.98
C LEU A 57 4.86 5.47 -7.13
N LYS A 58 4.74 4.21 -7.52
CA LYS A 58 5.47 3.68 -8.67
C LYS A 58 5.08 4.38 -9.95
N ASP A 59 3.78 4.57 -10.14
CA ASP A 59 3.27 5.25 -11.33
C ASP A 59 3.83 6.67 -11.41
N LYS A 60 3.89 7.35 -10.29
CA LYS A 60 4.43 8.70 -10.26
C LYS A 60 5.90 8.71 -10.61
N GLU A 61 6.66 7.75 -10.11
CA GLU A 61 8.08 7.64 -10.43
C GLU A 61 8.29 7.37 -11.91
N GLN A 62 7.49 6.46 -12.47
CA GLN A 62 7.57 6.14 -13.89
C GLN A 62 7.19 7.33 -14.76
N GLU A 63 6.20 8.07 -14.34
CA GLU A 63 5.81 9.30 -15.04
C GLU A 63 6.98 10.27 -15.11
N ASN A 64 7.67 10.48 -14.01
CA ASN A 64 8.80 11.38 -13.97
C ASN A 64 9.93 10.90 -14.87
N GLU A 65 10.19 9.61 -14.85
CA GLU A 65 11.22 9.02 -15.70
C GLU A 65 10.87 9.15 -17.17
N GLN A 66 9.63 8.89 -17.51
CA GLN A 66 9.17 9.00 -18.88
C GLN A 66 9.24 10.46 -19.37
N GLY A 67 8.90 11.38 -18.50
CA GLY A 67 8.99 12.78 -18.82
C GLY A 67 10.41 13.21 -19.15
N ASN A 68 11.37 12.57 -18.51
CA ASN A 68 12.77 12.86 -18.77
C ASN A 68 13.29 12.19 -20.02
N VAL A 69 12.77 11.05 -20.28
CA VAL A 69 13.25 10.25 -21.37
C VAL A 69 12.55 10.52 -22.66
N ILE A 70 11.45 10.92 -22.62
CA ILE A 70 10.68 11.05 -23.62
C ILE A 70 10.67 11.19 -24.66
N ASP A 71 10.46 10.97 -24.62
CA ASP A 71 10.18 10.73 -25.27
C ASP A 71 10.36 10.03 -26.19
N ILE A 72 10.60 9.90 -26.25
CA ILE A 72 11.08 9.13 -27.04
C ILE A 72 10.23 8.28 -27.64
N GLY A 73 9.74 8.41 -27.92
CA GLY A 73 9.05 7.56 -28.35
C GLY A 73 8.27 6.79 -27.96
N LYS A 74 8.02 6.99 -27.59
CA LYS A 74 7.30 6.28 -27.29
C LYS A 74 6.53 6.22 -27.70
N GLY A 75 6.45 6.79 -27.88
CA GLY A 75 5.80 6.52 -28.17
C GLY A 75 5.63 5.76 -28.61
N ASN A 76 5.95 5.68 -28.77
CA ASN A 76 5.73 4.86 -29.05
C ASN A 76 5.49 3.97 -28.68
N SER A 77 5.62 3.95 -28.50
CA SER A 77 5.40 3.14 -28.14
C SER A 77 4.90 2.71 -27.60
N LYS A 78 4.67 2.77 -27.33
CA LYS A 78 4.14 2.32 -26.91
C LYS A 78 3.46 2.12 -27.02
N THR A 79 3.54 2.44 -27.22
CA THR A 79 2.91 2.25 -27.39
C THR A 79 2.54 1.97 -27.58
#